data_8e3e4ab6655e7c4cc8ef5a36613dfd8c
#
_entry.id   8e3e4ab6655e7c4cc8ef5a36613dfd8c
#
_cell.length_a   1.000
_cell.length_b   1.000
_cell.length_c   1.000
_cell.angle_alpha   90.00
_cell.angle_beta   90.00
_cell.angle_gamma   90.00
#
_symmetry.space_group_name_H-M   'P 1'
#
loop_
_entity.id
_entity.type
_entity.pdbx_description
1 polymer ?
#
loop_
_entity_poly.entity_id
_entity_poly.type
_entity_poly.pdbx_seq_one_letter_code
_entity_poly.pdbx_strand_id
1 'polypeptide(L)'
;LSIGDVTQPLAPAIIDALHKAVDEMAVAETFRGYAPDLGYDFLRSAIVENDYKARGVDIATDEVFVSDGAKSDSANIQEIFAADSKIAVCDPVYPVYVDSNVMAGRTGTYDSTTGLWSDVIYMPCSAANKFAPELPKETPDIIYLCFPNNPTGATVKKEKLQEFVDYANKVGAVIIYDAAYEAYIS
;
A
#
# COMPACT_ATOMS: atom_id res chain seq x y z
N LEU A 1 9.71 -21.05 -1.10
CA LEU A 1 8.73 -20.42 -0.20
C LEU A 1 8.01 -19.35 -0.99
N SER A 2 6.71 -19.52 -1.22
CA SER A 2 5.94 -18.64 -2.09
C SER A 2 4.86 -17.82 -1.34
N ILE A 3 4.50 -18.22 -0.12
CA ILE A 3 3.45 -17.54 0.67
C ILE A 3 3.91 -17.44 2.11
N GLY A 4 3.86 -16.22 2.67
CA GLY A 4 3.92 -16.00 4.11
C GLY A 4 2.55 -16.30 4.73
N ASP A 5 2.54 -16.84 5.94
CA ASP A 5 1.32 -17.12 6.68
C ASP A 5 1.38 -16.48 8.07
N VAL A 6 0.21 -16.09 8.58
CA VAL A 6 0.06 -15.58 9.94
C VAL A 6 -0.03 -16.77 10.89
N THR A 7 0.96 -16.92 11.77
CA THR A 7 1.09 -18.08 12.66
C THR A 7 0.75 -17.80 14.12
N GLN A 8 0.56 -16.53 14.47
CA GLN A 8 0.24 -16.13 15.85
C GLN A 8 -1.25 -15.82 16.02
N PRO A 9 -1.85 -16.23 17.15
CA PRO A 9 -3.21 -15.86 17.46
C PRO A 9 -3.34 -14.34 17.70
N LEU A 10 -4.58 -13.84 17.56
CA LEU A 10 -4.87 -12.45 17.89
C LEU A 10 -4.66 -12.17 19.39
N ALA A 11 -4.22 -10.96 19.71
CA ALA A 11 -4.08 -10.53 21.09
C ALA A 11 -5.46 -10.53 21.82
N PRO A 12 -5.50 -10.84 23.14
CA PRO A 12 -6.76 -10.86 23.89
C PRO A 12 -7.59 -9.60 23.76
N ALA A 13 -6.97 -8.43 23.75
CA ALA A 13 -7.67 -7.14 23.57
C ALA A 13 -8.41 -7.04 22.23
N ILE A 14 -7.88 -7.65 21.17
CA ILE A 14 -8.55 -7.71 19.86
C ILE A 14 -9.77 -8.61 19.93
N ILE A 15 -9.64 -9.78 20.57
CA ILE A 15 -10.76 -10.72 20.76
C ILE A 15 -11.88 -10.07 21.57
N ASP A 16 -11.54 -9.37 22.66
CA ASP A 16 -12.51 -8.65 23.48
C ASP A 16 -13.23 -7.54 22.69
N ALA A 17 -12.51 -6.82 21.84
CA ALA A 17 -13.10 -5.79 20.98
C ALA A 17 -14.05 -6.40 19.94
N LEU A 18 -13.71 -7.55 19.34
CA LEU A 18 -14.57 -8.26 18.40
C LEU A 18 -15.87 -8.73 19.07
N HIS A 19 -15.80 -9.29 20.29
CA HIS A 19 -16.99 -9.68 21.04
C HIS A 19 -17.90 -8.47 21.32
N LYS A 20 -17.35 -7.34 21.77
CA LYS A 20 -18.12 -6.12 21.99
C LYS A 20 -18.79 -5.61 20.72
N ALA A 21 -18.08 -5.64 19.58
CA ALA A 21 -18.63 -5.23 18.30
C ALA A 21 -19.81 -6.14 17.86
N VAL A 22 -19.74 -7.45 18.15
CA VAL A 22 -20.86 -8.38 17.90
C VAL A 22 -22.04 -8.06 18.80
N ASP A 23 -21.82 -7.78 20.09
CA ASP A 23 -22.87 -7.43 21.04
C ASP A 23 -23.58 -6.12 20.62
N GLU A 24 -22.85 -5.12 20.10
CA GLU A 24 -23.42 -3.90 19.54
C GLU A 24 -24.42 -4.18 18.40
N MET A 25 -24.21 -5.20 17.61
CA MET A 25 -25.08 -5.57 16.49
C MET A 25 -26.43 -6.16 16.94
N ALA A 26 -26.54 -6.60 18.19
CA ALA A 26 -27.77 -7.15 18.76
C ALA A 26 -28.74 -6.08 19.29
N VAL A 27 -28.31 -4.83 19.40
CA VAL A 27 -29.07 -3.73 20.00
C VAL A 27 -29.40 -2.70 18.94
N ALA A 28 -30.68 -2.33 18.81
CA ALA A 28 -31.16 -1.44 17.73
C ALA A 28 -30.45 -0.06 17.72
N GLU A 29 -30.14 0.48 18.91
CA GLU A 29 -29.51 1.79 19.07
C GLU A 29 -28.03 1.80 18.65
N THR A 30 -27.37 0.64 18.68
CA THR A 30 -25.94 0.50 18.35
C THR A 30 -25.71 -0.31 17.08
N PHE A 31 -26.76 -0.89 16.51
CA PHE A 31 -26.70 -1.63 15.26
C PHE A 31 -26.09 -0.78 14.14
N ARG A 32 -25.14 -1.37 13.43
CA ARG A 32 -24.45 -0.71 12.32
C ARG A 32 -24.80 -1.40 11.01
N GLY A 33 -25.55 -0.69 10.14
CA GLY A 33 -25.85 -1.11 8.79
C GLY A 33 -24.72 -0.76 7.82
N TYR A 34 -25.05 -0.24 6.65
CA TYR A 34 -24.04 0.27 5.71
C TYR A 34 -23.23 1.40 6.36
N ALA A 35 -21.92 1.30 6.24
CA ALA A 35 -21.03 2.40 6.62
C ALA A 35 -21.17 3.57 5.63
N PRO A 36 -20.83 4.81 6.04
CA PRO A 36 -20.56 5.88 5.10
C PRO A 36 -19.44 5.46 4.12
N ASP A 37 -19.46 6.00 2.88
CA ASP A 37 -18.54 5.61 1.80
C ASP A 37 -17.04 5.72 2.19
N LEU A 38 -16.70 6.69 3.03
CA LEU A 38 -15.33 6.87 3.52
C LEU A 38 -15.01 6.01 4.75
N GLY A 39 -15.99 5.32 5.33
CA GLY A 39 -15.89 4.63 6.60
C GLY A 39 -16.45 5.43 7.78
N TYR A 40 -16.63 4.79 8.93
CA TYR A 40 -17.17 5.43 10.14
C TYR A 40 -16.22 6.51 10.68
N ASP A 41 -16.80 7.65 11.08
CA ASP A 41 -16.04 8.80 11.58
C ASP A 41 -15.19 8.46 12.81
N PHE A 42 -15.70 7.62 13.73
CA PHE A 42 -14.94 7.23 14.91
C PHE A 42 -13.63 6.50 14.55
N LEU A 43 -13.65 5.65 13.51
CA LEU A 43 -12.46 4.92 13.06
C LEU A 43 -11.50 5.86 12.31
N ARG A 44 -12.02 6.66 11.38
CA ARG A 44 -11.19 7.63 10.64
C ARG A 44 -10.53 8.63 11.59
N SER A 45 -11.26 9.14 12.57
CA SER A 45 -10.71 10.02 13.61
C SER A 45 -9.63 9.33 14.45
N ALA A 46 -9.85 8.06 14.83
CA ALA A 46 -8.86 7.29 15.58
C ALA A 46 -7.57 7.08 14.76
N ILE A 47 -7.68 6.82 13.45
CA ILE A 47 -6.53 6.71 12.54
C ILE A 47 -5.78 8.04 12.47
N VAL A 48 -6.48 9.16 12.24
CA VAL A 48 -5.84 10.49 12.20
C VAL A 48 -5.08 10.78 13.49
N GLU A 49 -5.69 10.56 14.65
CA GLU A 49 -5.07 10.90 15.94
C GLU A 49 -3.87 9.97 16.27
N ASN A 50 -4.02 8.65 16.07
CA ASN A 50 -3.04 7.68 16.56
C ASN A 50 -1.94 7.35 15.54
N ASP A 51 -2.25 7.39 14.23
CA ASP A 51 -1.29 7.01 13.20
C ASP A 51 -0.59 8.21 12.55
N TYR A 52 -1.26 9.36 12.47
CA TYR A 52 -0.72 10.56 11.82
C TYR A 52 -0.29 11.64 12.83
N LYS A 53 -1.21 12.19 13.62
CA LYS A 53 -0.88 13.27 14.56
C LYS A 53 0.12 12.84 15.63
N ALA A 54 0.05 11.60 16.11
CA ALA A 54 1.02 11.04 17.04
C ALA A 54 2.46 11.04 16.47
N ARG A 55 2.59 11.09 15.13
CA ARG A 55 3.87 11.19 14.41
C ARG A 55 4.18 12.60 13.89
N GLY A 56 3.38 13.59 14.27
CA GLY A 56 3.55 14.99 13.85
C GLY A 56 3.09 15.28 12.43
N VAL A 57 2.24 14.43 11.86
CA VAL A 57 1.65 14.64 10.54
C VAL A 57 0.21 15.09 10.71
N ASP A 58 -0.13 16.24 10.14
CA ASP A 58 -1.49 16.80 10.17
C ASP A 58 -2.22 16.45 8.87
N ILE A 59 -3.28 15.64 9.00
CA ILE A 59 -4.22 15.32 7.93
C ILE A 59 -5.65 15.47 8.44
N ALA A 60 -6.58 15.73 7.55
CA ALA A 60 -8.00 15.80 7.86
C ALA A 60 -8.66 14.40 7.83
N THR A 61 -9.76 14.23 8.54
CA THR A 61 -10.48 12.94 8.55
C THR A 61 -11.08 12.58 7.19
N ASP A 62 -11.36 13.55 6.32
CA ASP A 62 -11.85 13.33 4.96
C ASP A 62 -10.73 12.91 3.97
N GLU A 63 -9.46 12.91 4.41
CA GLU A 63 -8.33 12.32 3.70
C GLU A 63 -8.11 10.83 4.05
N VAL A 64 -8.93 10.27 4.95
CA VAL A 64 -8.88 8.86 5.35
C VAL A 64 -10.05 8.09 4.78
N PHE A 65 -9.75 7.02 4.04
CA PHE A 65 -10.70 6.10 3.43
C PHE A 65 -10.50 4.71 4.04
N VAL A 66 -11.59 4.08 4.51
CA VAL A 66 -11.55 2.75 5.10
C VAL A 66 -12.10 1.75 4.09
N SER A 67 -11.33 0.72 3.82
CA SER A 67 -11.70 -0.37 2.91
C SER A 67 -11.58 -1.74 3.58
N ASP A 68 -11.75 -2.80 2.80
CA ASP A 68 -11.58 -4.19 3.23
C ASP A 68 -10.12 -4.67 3.14
N GLY A 69 -9.19 -3.82 2.79
CA GLY A 69 -7.76 -4.11 2.84
C GLY A 69 -6.93 -3.52 1.70
N ALA A 70 -5.62 -3.41 1.92
CA ALA A 70 -4.66 -2.79 1.01
C ALA A 70 -4.64 -3.40 -0.40
N LYS A 71 -4.99 -4.69 -0.55
CA LYS A 71 -5.08 -5.34 -1.86
C LYS A 71 -6.19 -4.72 -2.70
N SER A 72 -7.37 -4.53 -2.12
CA SER A 72 -8.51 -3.87 -2.78
C SER A 72 -8.19 -2.41 -3.06
N ASP A 73 -7.56 -1.71 -2.11
CA ASP A 73 -7.18 -0.31 -2.29
C ASP A 73 -6.20 -0.13 -3.43
N SER A 74 -5.14 -0.96 -3.49
CA SER A 74 -4.13 -0.86 -4.55
C SER A 74 -4.67 -1.19 -5.94
N ALA A 75 -5.74 -1.99 -6.03
CA ALA A 75 -6.44 -2.25 -7.27
C ALA A 75 -7.41 -1.12 -7.65
N ASN A 76 -8.21 -0.66 -6.69
CA ASN A 76 -9.28 0.31 -6.95
C ASN A 76 -8.75 1.73 -7.19
N ILE A 77 -7.68 2.14 -6.51
CA ILE A 77 -7.10 3.49 -6.68
C ILE A 77 -6.64 3.74 -8.12
N GLN A 78 -6.39 2.68 -8.88
CA GLN A 78 -5.98 2.80 -10.29
C GLN A 78 -7.05 3.45 -11.17
N GLU A 79 -8.33 3.39 -10.78
CA GLU A 79 -9.44 3.97 -11.54
C GLU A 79 -9.39 5.51 -11.62
N ILE A 80 -8.62 6.16 -10.74
CA ILE A 80 -8.43 7.63 -10.80
C ILE A 80 -7.31 8.05 -11.76
N PHE A 81 -6.56 7.11 -12.33
CA PHE A 81 -5.47 7.38 -13.27
C PHE A 81 -5.88 7.04 -14.71
N ALA A 82 -5.21 7.68 -15.66
CA ALA A 82 -5.42 7.38 -17.09
C ALA A 82 -5.05 5.94 -17.44
N ALA A 83 -5.71 5.36 -18.42
CA ALA A 83 -5.51 3.97 -18.82
C ALA A 83 -4.09 3.68 -19.35
N ASP A 84 -3.40 4.71 -19.85
CA ASP A 84 -2.03 4.65 -20.35
C ASP A 84 -0.97 5.10 -19.33
N SER A 85 -1.37 5.32 -18.07
CA SER A 85 -0.43 5.68 -17.00
C SER A 85 0.61 4.59 -16.78
N LYS A 86 1.88 5.02 -16.78
CA LYS A 86 3.03 4.14 -16.54
C LYS A 86 3.28 3.91 -15.07
N ILE A 87 3.49 2.67 -14.70
CA ILE A 87 3.81 2.30 -13.32
C ILE A 87 5.28 1.96 -13.13
N ALA A 88 5.84 2.31 -11.97
CA ALA A 88 7.14 1.84 -11.52
C ALA A 88 6.97 0.98 -10.26
N VAL A 89 7.65 -0.16 -10.21
CA VAL A 89 7.62 -1.11 -9.10
C VAL A 89 9.03 -1.58 -8.74
N CYS A 90 9.25 -1.91 -7.46
CA CYS A 90 10.45 -2.66 -7.07
C CYS A 90 10.43 -4.06 -7.71
N ASP A 91 11.61 -4.64 -7.95
CA ASP A 91 11.73 -6.01 -8.43
C ASP A 91 12.80 -6.78 -7.60
N PRO A 92 12.37 -7.79 -6.81
CA PRO A 92 11.02 -8.29 -6.62
C PRO A 92 10.12 -7.39 -5.77
N VAL A 93 8.80 -7.53 -5.96
CA VAL A 93 7.76 -6.78 -5.24
C VAL A 93 6.55 -7.66 -4.93
N TYR A 94 5.65 -7.19 -4.10
CA TYR A 94 4.35 -7.80 -3.89
C TYR A 94 3.59 -7.89 -5.23
N PRO A 95 3.24 -9.11 -5.70
CA PRO A 95 2.75 -9.31 -7.07
C PRO A 95 1.51 -8.49 -7.43
N VAL A 96 0.68 -8.17 -6.43
CA VAL A 96 -0.61 -7.49 -6.64
C VAL A 96 -0.45 -6.14 -7.34
N TYR A 97 0.64 -5.40 -7.13
CA TYR A 97 0.85 -4.13 -7.82
C TYR A 97 0.99 -4.31 -9.35
N VAL A 98 1.66 -5.38 -9.76
CA VAL A 98 1.77 -5.72 -11.19
C VAL A 98 0.47 -6.36 -11.68
N ASP A 99 -0.04 -7.38 -10.97
CA ASP A 99 -1.21 -8.15 -11.38
C ASP A 99 -2.46 -7.29 -11.56
N SER A 100 -2.71 -6.34 -10.65
CA SER A 100 -3.85 -5.44 -10.76
C SER A 100 -3.73 -4.50 -11.96
N ASN A 101 -2.51 -4.04 -12.29
CA ASN A 101 -2.27 -3.24 -13.49
C ASN A 101 -2.35 -4.08 -14.78
N VAL A 102 -1.97 -5.37 -14.74
CA VAL A 102 -2.21 -6.31 -15.84
C VAL A 102 -3.70 -6.46 -16.11
N MET A 103 -4.49 -6.66 -15.05
CA MET A 103 -5.95 -6.76 -15.16
C MET A 103 -6.58 -5.48 -15.71
N ALA A 104 -6.02 -4.32 -15.39
CA ALA A 104 -6.43 -3.02 -15.90
C ALA A 104 -5.91 -2.70 -17.33
N GLY A 105 -5.08 -3.58 -17.91
CA GLY A 105 -4.55 -3.41 -19.28
C GLY A 105 -3.42 -2.38 -19.41
N ARG A 106 -2.73 -2.01 -18.33
CA ARG A 106 -1.70 -0.94 -18.32
C ARG A 106 -0.27 -1.43 -18.52
N THR A 107 -0.05 -2.71 -18.70
CA THR A 107 1.29 -3.31 -18.61
C THR A 107 1.94 -3.65 -19.95
N GLY A 108 1.21 -3.45 -21.05
CA GLY A 108 1.70 -3.80 -22.38
C GLY A 108 1.76 -5.30 -22.63
N THR A 109 2.84 -5.77 -23.23
CA THR A 109 3.01 -7.17 -23.63
C THR A 109 3.92 -7.92 -22.65
N TYR A 110 3.54 -9.14 -22.31
CA TYR A 110 4.37 -10.03 -21.47
C TYR A 110 5.45 -10.71 -22.32
N ASP A 111 6.69 -10.60 -21.87
CA ASP A 111 7.83 -11.33 -22.44
C ASP A 111 8.13 -12.56 -21.59
N SER A 112 7.82 -13.75 -22.12
CA SER A 112 8.04 -15.02 -21.43
C SER A 112 9.52 -15.38 -21.24
N THR A 113 10.45 -14.72 -21.95
CA THR A 113 11.90 -14.95 -21.82
C THR A 113 12.45 -14.24 -20.60
N THR A 114 11.99 -13.01 -20.35
CA THR A 114 12.44 -12.22 -19.20
C THR A 114 11.51 -12.33 -18.00
N GLY A 115 10.25 -12.71 -18.21
CA GLY A 115 9.20 -12.71 -17.19
C GLY A 115 8.66 -11.32 -16.87
N LEU A 116 8.90 -10.33 -17.74
CA LEU A 116 8.57 -8.94 -17.50
C LEU A 116 7.49 -8.43 -18.46
N TRP A 117 6.80 -7.37 -18.07
CA TRP A 117 5.84 -6.65 -18.90
C TRP A 117 6.50 -5.42 -19.52
N SER A 118 6.23 -5.15 -20.81
CA SER A 118 6.93 -4.12 -21.59
C SER A 118 6.72 -2.68 -21.07
N ASP A 119 5.56 -2.38 -20.50
CA ASP A 119 5.16 -1.04 -20.09
C ASP A 119 5.24 -0.84 -18.58
N VAL A 120 5.86 -1.78 -17.85
CA VAL A 120 6.15 -1.67 -16.42
C VAL A 120 7.62 -1.28 -16.24
N ILE A 121 7.87 -0.24 -15.46
CA ILE A 121 9.20 0.22 -15.09
C ILE A 121 9.65 -0.53 -13.85
N TYR A 122 10.57 -1.47 -14.02
CA TYR A 122 11.11 -2.26 -12.92
C TYR A 122 12.32 -1.57 -12.30
N MET A 123 12.31 -1.45 -10.97
CA MET A 123 13.42 -0.92 -10.16
C MET A 123 14.09 -2.10 -9.43
N PRO A 124 15.23 -2.62 -9.92
CA PRO A 124 15.82 -3.83 -9.37
C PRO A 124 16.22 -3.66 -7.89
N CYS A 125 15.85 -4.65 -7.07
CA CYS A 125 16.20 -4.78 -5.67
C CYS A 125 16.95 -6.09 -5.47
N SER A 126 18.27 -6.05 -5.48
CA SER A 126 19.15 -7.22 -5.42
C SER A 126 20.20 -7.08 -4.30
N ALA A 127 20.93 -8.15 -4.04
CA ALA A 127 22.04 -8.10 -3.09
C ALA A 127 23.11 -7.06 -3.50
N ALA A 128 23.28 -6.78 -4.78
CA ALA A 128 24.26 -5.82 -5.28
C ALA A 128 23.98 -4.37 -4.84
N ASN A 129 22.70 -4.00 -4.71
CA ASN A 129 22.25 -2.69 -4.23
C ASN A 129 21.65 -2.76 -2.82
N LYS A 130 21.92 -3.84 -2.06
CA LYS A 130 21.40 -4.07 -0.71
C LYS A 130 19.88 -4.03 -0.65
N PHE A 131 19.22 -4.46 -1.72
CA PHE A 131 17.77 -4.44 -1.91
C PHE A 131 17.13 -3.05 -1.82
N ALA A 132 17.92 -1.98 -1.96
CA ALA A 132 17.44 -0.61 -2.05
C ALA A 132 17.30 -0.20 -3.52
N PRO A 133 16.10 0.14 -4.03
CA PRO A 133 15.92 0.48 -5.41
C PRO A 133 16.58 1.82 -5.75
N GLU A 134 17.06 1.92 -6.98
CA GLU A 134 17.41 3.21 -7.60
C GLU A 134 16.14 3.89 -8.12
N LEU A 135 16.22 5.19 -8.36
CA LEU A 135 15.12 5.93 -8.98
C LEU A 135 14.78 5.35 -10.36
N PRO A 136 13.52 5.42 -10.80
CA PRO A 136 13.10 4.90 -12.09
C PRO A 136 13.93 5.51 -13.24
N LYS A 137 14.30 4.67 -14.21
CA LYS A 137 15.09 5.12 -15.39
C LYS A 137 14.22 5.86 -16.43
N GLU A 138 12.94 5.55 -16.44
CA GLU A 138 11.92 6.23 -17.24
C GLU A 138 10.99 6.99 -16.32
N THR A 139 10.29 7.99 -16.83
CA THR A 139 9.32 8.75 -16.04
C THR A 139 8.03 7.96 -15.87
N PRO A 140 7.68 7.55 -14.64
CA PRO A 140 6.41 6.94 -14.34
C PRO A 140 5.34 7.99 -14.01
N ASP A 141 4.07 7.59 -14.06
CA ASP A 141 2.96 8.34 -13.48
C ASP A 141 2.68 7.88 -12.04
N ILE A 142 2.94 6.59 -11.77
CA ILE A 142 2.70 5.97 -10.47
C ILE A 142 3.94 5.21 -10.02
N ILE A 143 4.35 5.39 -8.77
CA ILE A 143 5.46 4.65 -8.14
C ILE A 143 4.90 3.86 -6.95
N TYR A 144 4.95 2.53 -7.02
CA TYR A 144 4.61 1.67 -5.89
C TYR A 144 5.84 1.43 -5.03
N LEU A 145 5.74 1.76 -3.75
CA LEU A 145 6.77 1.50 -2.74
C LEU A 145 6.17 0.72 -1.57
N CYS A 146 6.91 -0.25 -1.06
CA CYS A 146 6.55 -1.01 0.13
C CYS A 146 7.80 -1.23 0.98
N PHE A 147 7.85 -0.66 2.17
CA PHE A 147 8.98 -0.85 3.08
C PHE A 147 8.51 -1.01 4.53
N PRO A 148 8.87 -2.11 5.21
CA PRO A 148 9.63 -3.27 4.70
C PRO A 148 9.00 -3.91 3.46
N ASN A 149 9.83 -4.28 2.48
CA ASN A 149 9.35 -4.79 1.20
C ASN A 149 8.87 -6.24 1.30
N ASN A 150 7.76 -6.54 0.70
CA ASN A 150 7.34 -7.90 0.40
C ASN A 150 7.80 -8.26 -1.03
N PRO A 151 8.67 -9.30 -1.27
CA PRO A 151 8.98 -10.42 -0.36
C PRO A 151 10.33 -10.33 0.36
N THR A 152 11.14 -9.28 0.16
CA THR A 152 12.53 -9.26 0.60
C THR A 152 12.73 -8.98 2.08
N GLY A 153 11.76 -8.36 2.74
CA GLY A 153 11.89 -7.85 4.12
C GLY A 153 12.84 -6.66 4.24
N ALA A 154 13.42 -6.20 3.14
CA ALA A 154 14.34 -5.07 3.16
C ALA A 154 13.61 -3.76 3.42
N THR A 155 14.27 -2.85 4.11
CA THR A 155 13.83 -1.47 4.30
C THR A 155 14.87 -0.49 3.79
N VAL A 156 14.50 0.77 3.68
CA VAL A 156 15.40 1.85 3.26
C VAL A 156 15.44 2.94 4.31
N LYS A 157 16.49 3.75 4.29
CA LYS A 157 16.59 4.91 5.18
C LYS A 157 15.68 6.04 4.71
N LYS A 158 15.36 6.95 5.64
CA LYS A 158 14.54 8.14 5.39
C LYS A 158 15.07 8.98 4.22
N GLU A 159 16.39 9.10 4.11
CA GLU A 159 17.04 9.85 3.03
C GLU A 159 16.71 9.25 1.65
N LYS A 160 16.66 7.90 1.56
CA LYS A 160 16.31 7.23 0.31
C LYS A 160 14.82 7.41 -0.03
N LEU A 161 13.94 7.40 0.96
CA LEU A 161 12.52 7.75 0.73
C LEU A 161 12.37 9.21 0.29
N GLN A 162 13.17 10.13 0.87
CA GLN A 162 13.16 11.53 0.45
C GLN A 162 13.56 11.70 -1.01
N GLU A 163 14.57 10.94 -1.50
CA GLU A 163 14.93 10.95 -2.92
C GLU A 163 13.73 10.59 -3.82
N PHE A 164 12.92 9.60 -3.45
CA PHE A 164 11.72 9.24 -4.19
C PHE A 164 10.65 10.32 -4.14
N VAL A 165 10.44 10.95 -2.99
CA VAL A 165 9.49 12.06 -2.85
C VAL A 165 9.91 13.26 -3.71
N ASP A 166 11.18 13.63 -3.64
CA ASP A 166 11.72 14.74 -4.43
C ASP A 166 11.64 14.45 -5.94
N TYR A 167 11.93 13.21 -6.32
CA TYR A 167 11.80 12.77 -7.71
C TYR A 167 10.34 12.80 -8.19
N ALA A 168 9.42 12.24 -7.41
CA ALA A 168 7.99 12.23 -7.74
C ALA A 168 7.44 13.66 -7.93
N ASN A 169 7.77 14.55 -6.99
CA ASN A 169 7.41 15.98 -7.10
C ASN A 169 7.98 16.63 -8.36
N LYS A 170 9.22 16.30 -8.72
CA LYS A 170 9.89 16.86 -9.90
C LYS A 170 9.23 16.43 -11.21
N VAL A 171 8.80 15.19 -11.30
CA VAL A 171 8.23 14.61 -12.54
C VAL A 171 6.71 14.60 -12.58
N GLY A 172 6.04 14.94 -11.48
CA GLY A 172 4.58 14.91 -11.35
C GLY A 172 4.01 13.50 -11.13
N ALA A 173 4.81 12.55 -10.63
CA ALA A 173 4.36 11.20 -10.33
C ALA A 173 3.67 11.12 -8.95
N VAL A 174 2.76 10.16 -8.80
CA VAL A 174 2.12 9.82 -7.52
C VAL A 174 2.84 8.62 -6.90
N ILE A 175 3.17 8.71 -5.60
CA ILE A 175 3.69 7.57 -4.84
C ILE A 175 2.52 6.89 -4.13
N ILE A 176 2.35 5.58 -4.37
CA ILE A 176 1.49 4.70 -3.58
C ILE A 176 2.41 3.95 -2.63
N TYR A 177 2.34 4.30 -1.34
CA TYR A 177 3.20 3.71 -0.31
C TYR A 177 2.40 2.70 0.53
N ASP A 178 2.76 1.42 0.40
CA ASP A 178 2.18 0.34 1.19
C ASP A 178 2.94 0.19 2.51
N ALA A 179 2.30 0.57 3.61
CA ALA A 179 2.86 0.57 4.96
C ALA A 179 2.50 -0.69 5.77
N ALA A 180 2.06 -1.77 5.14
CA ALA A 180 1.56 -2.98 5.83
C ALA A 180 2.53 -3.53 6.88
N TYR A 181 3.83 -3.32 6.71
CA TYR A 181 4.87 -3.85 7.60
C TYR A 181 5.62 -2.76 8.38
N GLU A 182 5.16 -1.52 8.40
CA GLU A 182 5.89 -0.41 9.05
C GLU A 182 6.16 -0.63 10.54
N ALA A 183 5.25 -1.34 11.24
CA ALA A 183 5.39 -1.63 12.66
C ALA A 183 6.58 -2.56 12.99
N TYR A 184 7.19 -3.20 12.00
CA TYR A 184 8.36 -4.07 12.16
C TYR A 184 9.69 -3.35 11.96
N ILE A 185 9.69 -2.05 11.71
CA ILE A 185 10.90 -1.22 11.67
C ILE A 185 11.28 -0.87 13.10
N SER A 186 12.48 -1.26 13.54
CA SER A 186 13.04 -1.00 14.87
C SER A 186 14.13 0.08 14.83
#